data_59c96e08a8a0d79dd16ee85bad88b3e2
#
_entry.id   59c96e08a8a0d79dd16ee85bad88b3e2
#
_cell.length_a   1.000
_cell.length_b   1.000
_cell.length_c   1.000
_cell.angle_alpha   90.00
_cell.angle_beta   90.00
_cell.angle_gamma   90.00
#
_symmetry.space_group_name_H-M   'P 1'
#
loop_
_entity.id
_entity.type
_entity.pdbx_description
1 polymer ?
#
loop_
_entity_poly.entity_id
_entity_poly.type
_entity_poly.pdbx_seq_one_letter_code
_entity_poly.pdbx_strand_id
1 'polypeptide(L)'
;VTPSGDAVGIVQDRIREKAFISQAGVPVAPYAAIESLDDLHVADSALFPGILKTARFGYDGKGQARVADRDQALAAFQEFGSQACVLEALQPLKSEISVVLARGLDDQVKTFPCARNEHRDGILAVSTISAQFQDDALSEQARQAAAAIARTLNYVGVLCVEFFILEDGRLLANEVAPRPHNSGHYTMNACITRQFEQQARVMADLPLSDTGALCPSMMLNILGDIWFDEHSQMREPDWAALLAVPGVSLHLYGKAEARVGRKMGHVK
;
A
#
# COMPACT_ATOMS: atom_id res chain seq x y z
N VAL A 1 3.60 20.72 12.19
CA VAL A 1 4.16 19.35 12.12
C VAL A 1 3.47 18.61 10.99
N THR A 2 4.22 17.95 10.13
CA THR A 2 3.68 17.19 8.99
C THR A 2 4.05 15.72 9.16
N PRO A 3 3.13 14.77 8.87
CA PRO A 3 1.71 14.99 8.55
C PRO A 3 0.91 15.51 9.76
N SER A 4 -0.29 16.07 9.50
CA SER A 4 -1.18 16.49 10.58
C SER A 4 -1.76 15.28 11.33
N GLY A 5 -2.08 15.47 12.63
CA GLY A 5 -2.73 14.41 13.41
C GLY A 5 -4.08 14.02 12.85
N ASP A 6 -4.83 14.96 12.26
CA ASP A 6 -6.13 14.70 11.65
C ASP A 6 -6.01 13.79 10.42
N ALA A 7 -5.04 14.05 9.54
CA ALA A 7 -4.79 13.21 8.38
C ALA A 7 -4.45 11.77 8.79
N VAL A 8 -3.55 11.60 9.76
CA VAL A 8 -3.22 10.28 10.31
C VAL A 8 -4.44 9.64 10.97
N GLY A 9 -5.22 10.41 11.74
CA GLY A 9 -6.43 9.94 12.42
C GLY A 9 -7.53 9.42 11.47
N ILE A 10 -7.60 9.93 10.23
CA ILE A 10 -8.51 9.44 9.21
C ILE A 10 -8.00 8.09 8.65
N VAL A 11 -6.77 8.06 8.17
CA VAL A 11 -6.27 6.90 7.40
C VAL A 11 -5.82 5.71 8.26
N GLN A 12 -5.69 5.87 9.58
CA GLN A 12 -5.42 4.73 10.47
C GLN A 12 -6.65 3.88 10.79
N ASP A 13 -7.84 4.29 10.33
CA ASP A 13 -9.12 3.63 10.56
C ASP A 13 -9.81 3.39 9.22
N ARG A 14 -9.93 2.12 8.81
CA ARG A 14 -10.43 1.74 7.48
C ARG A 14 -11.84 2.22 7.18
N ILE A 15 -12.71 2.32 8.21
CA ILE A 15 -14.08 2.83 8.02
C ILE A 15 -14.00 4.32 7.65
N ARG A 16 -13.25 5.09 8.42
CA ARG A 16 -13.06 6.53 8.19
C ARG A 16 -12.32 6.80 6.88
N GLU A 17 -11.29 6.03 6.60
CA GLU A 17 -10.49 6.11 5.37
C GLU A 17 -11.35 5.92 4.12
N LYS A 18 -12.17 4.84 4.07
CA LYS A 18 -13.03 4.57 2.92
C LYS A 18 -14.12 5.62 2.73
N ALA A 19 -14.74 6.06 3.81
CA ALA A 19 -15.70 7.16 3.75
C ALA A 19 -15.05 8.44 3.21
N PHE A 20 -13.84 8.75 3.67
CA PHE A 20 -13.07 9.90 3.22
C PHE A 20 -12.67 9.80 1.74
N ILE A 21 -12.15 8.65 1.29
CA ILE A 21 -11.76 8.43 -0.11
C ILE A 21 -13.00 8.62 -1.03
N SER A 22 -14.14 8.08 -0.63
CA SER A 22 -15.41 8.24 -1.37
C SER A 22 -15.83 9.71 -1.44
N GLN A 23 -15.69 10.47 -0.34
CA GLN A 23 -15.98 11.91 -0.31
C GLN A 23 -15.01 12.71 -1.21
N ALA A 24 -13.79 12.26 -1.37
CA ALA A 24 -12.83 12.83 -2.32
C ALA A 24 -13.15 12.52 -3.79
N GLY A 25 -14.26 11.82 -4.06
CA GLY A 25 -14.70 11.45 -5.41
C GLY A 25 -13.92 10.29 -6.03
N VAL A 26 -13.18 9.54 -5.22
CA VAL A 26 -12.41 8.38 -5.71
C VAL A 26 -13.16 7.09 -5.37
N PRO A 27 -13.40 6.22 -6.37
CA PRO A 27 -14.10 4.96 -6.15
C PRO A 27 -13.32 4.03 -5.22
N VAL A 28 -14.06 3.32 -4.34
CA VAL A 28 -13.56 2.22 -3.49
C VAL A 28 -14.39 0.96 -3.74
N ALA A 29 -13.92 -0.20 -3.29
CA ALA A 29 -14.76 -1.40 -3.29
C ALA A 29 -16.04 -1.16 -2.48
N PRO A 30 -17.20 -1.71 -2.89
CA PRO A 30 -18.41 -1.66 -2.06
C PRO A 30 -18.12 -2.21 -0.67
N TYR A 31 -18.57 -1.51 0.37
CA TYR A 31 -18.26 -1.88 1.75
C TYR A 31 -19.37 -1.53 2.72
N ALA A 32 -19.33 -2.14 3.89
CA ALA A 32 -20.12 -1.77 5.07
C ALA A 32 -19.21 -1.64 6.29
N ALA A 33 -19.49 -0.65 7.16
CA ALA A 33 -18.94 -0.59 8.49
C ALA A 33 -19.62 -1.64 9.37
N ILE A 34 -18.83 -2.40 10.12
CA ILE A 34 -19.29 -3.48 11.00
C ILE A 34 -18.76 -3.17 12.40
N GLU A 35 -19.61 -2.62 13.23
CA GLU A 35 -19.29 -2.26 14.62
C GLU A 35 -19.96 -3.22 15.62
N SER A 36 -20.94 -4.01 15.14
CA SER A 36 -21.70 -4.98 15.93
C SER A 36 -22.08 -6.21 15.10
N LEU A 37 -22.57 -7.27 15.78
CA LEU A 37 -23.17 -8.42 15.11
C LEU A 37 -24.44 -8.06 14.32
N ASP A 38 -25.20 -7.08 14.81
CA ASP A 38 -26.41 -6.62 14.12
C ASP A 38 -26.10 -6.00 12.77
N ASP A 39 -24.96 -5.30 12.63
CA ASP A 39 -24.51 -4.76 11.35
C ASP A 39 -24.27 -5.86 10.32
N LEU A 40 -23.70 -7.00 10.75
CA LEU A 40 -23.53 -8.17 9.88
C LEU A 40 -24.86 -8.81 9.51
N HIS A 41 -25.83 -8.84 10.42
CA HIS A 41 -27.16 -9.40 10.13
C HIS A 41 -27.93 -8.59 9.07
N VAL A 42 -27.73 -7.29 9.02
CA VAL A 42 -28.38 -6.39 8.04
C VAL A 42 -27.50 -6.05 6.84
N ALA A 43 -26.23 -6.49 6.81
CA ALA A 43 -25.33 -6.24 5.71
C ALA A 43 -25.91 -6.73 4.38
N ASP A 44 -25.71 -5.92 3.32
CA ASP A 44 -26.18 -6.28 1.97
C ASP A 44 -25.53 -7.60 1.51
N SER A 45 -26.36 -8.50 0.99
CA SER A 45 -25.90 -9.78 0.42
C SER A 45 -24.94 -9.59 -0.75
N ALA A 46 -24.99 -8.46 -1.46
CA ALA A 46 -24.05 -8.12 -2.53
C ALA A 46 -22.59 -7.91 -2.05
N LEU A 47 -22.35 -7.80 -0.75
CA LEU A 47 -21.01 -7.75 -0.17
C LEU A 47 -20.35 -9.14 -0.04
N PHE A 48 -21.09 -10.21 -0.33
CA PHE A 48 -20.57 -11.58 -0.29
C PHE A 48 -20.45 -12.20 -1.71
N PRO A 49 -19.37 -12.96 -1.96
CA PRO A 49 -18.21 -13.17 -1.10
C PRO A 49 -17.45 -11.87 -0.86
N GLY A 50 -16.85 -11.73 0.34
CA GLY A 50 -16.21 -10.51 0.78
C GLY A 50 -14.91 -10.74 1.55
N ILE A 51 -14.34 -9.65 2.02
CA ILE A 51 -13.20 -9.65 2.94
C ILE A 51 -13.60 -8.82 4.16
N LEU A 52 -13.63 -9.44 5.33
CA LEU A 52 -13.78 -8.76 6.60
C LEU A 52 -12.39 -8.34 7.10
N LYS A 53 -12.22 -7.05 7.37
CA LYS A 53 -10.93 -6.48 7.82
C LYS A 53 -11.14 -5.70 9.12
N THR A 54 -10.27 -5.85 10.10
CA THR A 54 -10.30 -5.01 11.30
C THR A 54 -10.12 -3.54 10.91
N ALA A 55 -10.88 -2.64 11.50
CA ALA A 55 -10.82 -1.21 11.19
C ALA A 55 -9.44 -0.62 11.51
N ARG A 56 -8.77 -1.16 12.53
CA ARG A 56 -7.46 -0.69 13.00
C ARG A 56 -6.49 -1.85 13.20
N PHE A 57 -5.20 -1.54 13.22
CA PHE A 57 -4.09 -2.47 13.53
C PHE A 57 -3.92 -3.65 12.56
N GLY A 58 -4.65 -3.69 11.44
CA GLY A 58 -4.38 -4.66 10.37
C GLY A 58 -3.16 -4.23 9.53
N TYR A 59 -2.27 -5.18 9.21
CA TYR A 59 -1.11 -4.95 8.34
C TYR A 59 -0.61 -6.27 7.73
N ASP A 60 -0.01 -6.22 6.56
CA ASP A 60 0.61 -7.38 5.89
C ASP A 60 -0.30 -8.64 5.92
N GLY A 61 -1.59 -8.49 5.59
CA GLY A 61 -2.57 -9.57 5.58
C GLY A 61 -3.13 -9.98 6.96
N LYS A 62 -2.64 -9.43 8.06
CA LYS A 62 -3.17 -9.69 9.41
C LYS A 62 -4.43 -8.89 9.68
N GLY A 63 -5.34 -9.46 10.47
CA GLY A 63 -6.63 -8.83 10.80
C GLY A 63 -7.57 -8.78 9.60
N GLN A 64 -7.50 -9.75 8.70
CA GLN A 64 -8.44 -9.90 7.59
C GLN A 64 -8.80 -11.38 7.37
N ALA A 65 -10.05 -11.61 6.97
CA ALA A 65 -10.59 -12.92 6.64
C ALA A 65 -11.42 -12.84 5.36
N ARG A 66 -11.20 -13.78 4.44
CA ARG A 66 -12.12 -13.99 3.32
C ARG A 66 -13.35 -14.71 3.84
N VAL A 67 -14.53 -14.21 3.49
CA VAL A 67 -15.82 -14.75 3.92
C VAL A 67 -16.70 -14.99 2.70
N ALA A 68 -17.18 -16.22 2.55
CA ALA A 68 -18.04 -16.57 1.43
C ALA A 68 -19.48 -16.08 1.65
N ASP A 69 -19.89 -15.96 2.90
CA ASP A 69 -21.26 -15.66 3.31
C ASP A 69 -21.27 -14.95 4.69
N ARG A 70 -22.48 -14.65 5.15
CA ARG A 70 -22.72 -13.98 6.42
C ARG A 70 -22.29 -14.81 7.63
N ASP A 71 -22.49 -16.12 7.61
CA ASP A 71 -22.17 -16.98 8.74
C ASP A 71 -20.65 -17.01 8.97
N GLN A 72 -19.87 -17.09 7.90
CA GLN A 72 -18.41 -16.98 7.98
C GLN A 72 -17.98 -15.60 8.46
N ALA A 73 -18.67 -14.52 8.05
CA ALA A 73 -18.37 -13.17 8.52
C ALA A 73 -18.66 -13.01 10.02
N LEU A 74 -19.75 -13.59 10.53
CA LEU A 74 -20.07 -13.61 11.96
C LEU A 74 -19.00 -14.35 12.77
N ALA A 75 -18.55 -15.52 12.30
CA ALA A 75 -17.48 -16.28 12.94
C ALA A 75 -16.15 -15.47 12.95
N ALA A 76 -15.76 -14.91 11.81
CA ALA A 76 -14.54 -14.10 11.69
C ALA A 76 -14.58 -12.85 12.58
N PHE A 77 -15.73 -12.17 12.68
CA PHE A 77 -15.90 -11.01 13.55
C PHE A 77 -15.68 -11.37 15.03
N GLN A 78 -16.19 -12.53 15.47
CA GLN A 78 -15.95 -13.03 16.82
C GLN A 78 -14.47 -13.38 17.05
N GLU A 79 -13.81 -14.03 16.09
CA GLU A 79 -12.37 -14.32 16.14
C GLU A 79 -11.52 -13.05 16.25
N PHE A 80 -11.95 -11.96 15.62
CA PHE A 80 -11.31 -10.65 15.76
C PHE A 80 -11.63 -9.95 17.09
N GLY A 81 -12.31 -10.61 18.02
CA GLY A 81 -12.66 -10.07 19.33
C GLY A 81 -13.80 -9.05 19.27
N SER A 82 -14.67 -9.15 18.29
CA SER A 82 -15.82 -8.25 18.07
C SER A 82 -15.45 -6.76 18.04
N GLN A 83 -14.24 -6.47 17.55
CA GLN A 83 -13.82 -5.10 17.33
C GLN A 83 -14.34 -4.56 15.98
N ALA A 84 -14.42 -3.24 15.85
CA ALA A 84 -14.87 -2.60 14.61
C ALA A 84 -14.11 -3.11 13.39
N CYS A 85 -14.85 -3.46 12.34
CA CYS A 85 -14.36 -4.00 11.08
C CYS A 85 -14.97 -3.25 9.88
N VAL A 86 -14.42 -3.47 8.72
CA VAL A 86 -15.02 -3.16 7.43
C VAL A 86 -15.21 -4.46 6.66
N LEU A 87 -16.42 -4.69 6.14
CA LEU A 87 -16.72 -5.77 5.20
C LEU A 87 -16.67 -5.19 3.80
N GLU A 88 -15.75 -5.66 2.98
CA GLU A 88 -15.59 -5.24 1.59
C GLU A 88 -16.00 -6.37 0.64
N ALA A 89 -16.79 -6.05 -0.38
CA ALA A 89 -17.09 -7.01 -1.45
C ALA A 89 -15.81 -7.45 -2.17
N LEU A 90 -15.64 -8.75 -2.37
CA LEU A 90 -14.53 -9.30 -3.14
C LEU A 90 -14.62 -8.83 -4.59
N GLN A 91 -13.55 -8.24 -5.11
CA GLN A 91 -13.51 -7.70 -6.45
C GLN A 91 -12.74 -8.61 -7.40
N PRO A 92 -13.14 -8.69 -8.69
CA PRO A 92 -12.39 -9.42 -9.73
C PRO A 92 -11.11 -8.65 -10.08
N LEU A 93 -10.07 -8.91 -9.31
CA LEU A 93 -8.81 -8.18 -9.37
C LEU A 93 -7.95 -8.65 -10.54
N LYS A 94 -7.57 -7.72 -11.42
CA LYS A 94 -6.61 -7.95 -12.51
C LYS A 94 -5.18 -7.67 -12.08
N SER A 95 -4.96 -6.54 -11.39
CA SER A 95 -3.64 -6.15 -10.90
C SER A 95 -3.75 -5.08 -9.81
N GLU A 96 -2.66 -4.88 -9.09
CA GLU A 96 -2.52 -3.83 -8.08
C GLU A 96 -1.46 -2.83 -8.51
N ILE A 97 -1.73 -1.55 -8.28
CA ILE A 97 -0.76 -0.48 -8.50
C ILE A 97 -0.70 0.44 -7.30
N SER A 98 0.39 1.19 -7.18
CA SER A 98 0.51 2.24 -6.18
C SER A 98 1.08 3.51 -6.77
N VAL A 99 0.61 4.64 -6.23
CA VAL A 99 1.11 5.98 -6.53
C VAL A 99 1.69 6.56 -5.26
N VAL A 100 2.99 6.77 -5.25
CA VAL A 100 3.66 7.60 -4.24
C VAL A 100 3.67 9.03 -4.73
N LEU A 101 3.32 9.98 -3.88
CA LEU A 101 3.38 11.40 -4.18
C LEU A 101 3.92 12.20 -3.01
N ALA A 102 4.38 13.41 -3.29
CA ALA A 102 4.66 14.45 -2.31
C ALA A 102 3.78 15.67 -2.57
N ARG A 103 3.23 16.28 -1.51
CA ARG A 103 2.54 17.56 -1.57
C ARG A 103 3.21 18.54 -0.60
N GLY A 104 3.60 19.71 -1.14
CA GLY A 104 4.22 20.80 -0.40
C GLY A 104 3.20 21.67 0.34
N LEU A 105 3.70 22.63 1.11
CA LEU A 105 2.89 23.67 1.76
C LEU A 105 2.27 24.65 0.75
N ASP A 106 2.88 24.79 -0.41
CA ASP A 106 2.44 25.62 -1.54
C ASP A 106 1.42 24.95 -2.45
N ASP A 107 0.86 23.83 -2.01
CA ASP A 107 -0.09 22.97 -2.75
C ASP A 107 0.48 22.28 -4.01
N GLN A 108 1.77 22.44 -4.30
CA GLN A 108 2.39 21.66 -5.38
C GLN A 108 2.34 20.17 -5.05
N VAL A 109 2.02 19.37 -6.07
CA VAL A 109 2.03 17.91 -5.99
C VAL A 109 3.00 17.36 -7.03
N LYS A 110 3.88 16.47 -6.61
CA LYS A 110 4.74 15.67 -7.47
C LYS A 110 4.46 14.19 -7.24
N THR A 111 4.04 13.51 -8.29
CA THR A 111 3.82 12.06 -8.26
C THR A 111 5.05 11.33 -8.76
N PHE A 112 5.41 10.25 -8.11
CA PHE A 112 6.40 9.30 -8.64
C PHE A 112 5.75 8.41 -9.72
N PRO A 113 6.55 7.72 -10.54
CA PRO A 113 6.05 6.72 -11.48
C PRO A 113 5.15 5.70 -10.78
N CYS A 114 4.02 5.33 -11.40
CA CYS A 114 3.16 4.27 -10.89
C CYS A 114 3.94 2.95 -10.82
N ALA A 115 3.84 2.26 -9.69
CA ALA A 115 4.41 0.94 -9.53
C ALA A 115 3.30 -0.12 -9.63
N ARG A 116 3.52 -1.18 -10.43
CA ARG A 116 2.71 -2.40 -10.40
C ARG A 116 3.21 -3.26 -9.27
N ASN A 117 2.30 -3.72 -8.43
CA ASN A 117 2.60 -4.47 -7.21
C ASN A 117 2.13 -5.90 -7.32
N GLU A 118 2.94 -6.81 -6.81
CA GLU A 118 2.60 -8.22 -6.63
C GLU A 118 2.68 -8.54 -5.14
N HIS A 119 1.56 -9.01 -4.58
CA HIS A 119 1.51 -9.50 -3.21
C HIS A 119 1.53 -11.02 -3.18
N ARG A 120 2.21 -11.58 -2.18
CA ARG A 120 2.20 -13.01 -1.84
C ARG A 120 1.80 -13.14 -0.38
N ASP A 121 0.75 -13.90 -0.11
CA ASP A 121 0.21 -14.09 1.25
C ASP A 121 -0.07 -12.76 1.98
N GLY A 122 -0.55 -11.75 1.24
CA GLY A 122 -0.84 -10.41 1.78
C GLY A 122 0.37 -9.52 2.02
N ILE A 123 1.58 -9.99 1.69
CA ILE A 123 2.83 -9.21 1.83
C ILE A 123 3.30 -8.76 0.45
N LEU A 124 3.60 -7.47 0.29
CA LEU A 124 4.19 -6.96 -0.94
C LEU A 124 5.50 -7.68 -1.23
N ALA A 125 5.56 -8.41 -2.34
CA ALA A 125 6.73 -9.15 -2.80
C ALA A 125 7.55 -8.34 -3.81
N VAL A 126 6.87 -7.80 -4.85
CA VAL A 126 7.51 -7.12 -5.97
C VAL A 126 6.81 -5.82 -6.28
N SER A 127 7.57 -4.76 -6.59
CA SER A 127 7.06 -3.54 -7.21
C SER A 127 7.86 -3.26 -8.48
N THR A 128 7.17 -3.13 -9.61
CA THR A 128 7.78 -2.91 -10.93
C THR A 128 7.38 -1.56 -11.49
N ILE A 129 8.36 -0.80 -11.99
CA ILE A 129 8.14 0.39 -12.82
C ILE A 129 8.69 0.15 -14.21
N SER A 130 7.92 0.52 -15.23
CA SER A 130 8.36 0.47 -16.63
C SER A 130 7.70 1.60 -17.42
N ALA A 131 8.30 2.00 -18.54
CA ALA A 131 7.73 3.02 -19.42
C ALA A 131 6.31 2.64 -19.88
N GLN A 132 6.06 1.36 -20.15
CA GLN A 132 4.75 0.87 -20.59
C GLN A 132 3.61 1.15 -19.61
N PHE A 133 3.91 1.31 -18.31
CA PHE A 133 2.90 1.60 -17.29
C PHE A 133 2.72 3.10 -17.01
N GLN A 134 3.63 3.94 -17.52
CA GLN A 134 3.59 5.36 -17.17
C GLN A 134 2.67 6.17 -18.08
N ASP A 135 2.52 5.72 -19.31
CA ASP A 135 1.82 6.45 -20.37
C ASP A 135 0.40 5.93 -20.61
N ASP A 136 -0.08 4.98 -19.80
CA ASP A 136 -1.44 4.49 -19.95
C ASP A 136 -2.44 5.38 -19.19
N ALA A 137 -3.69 5.38 -19.67
CA ALA A 137 -4.77 6.19 -19.10
C ALA A 137 -5.09 5.84 -17.64
N LEU A 138 -4.88 4.58 -17.23
CA LEU A 138 -5.10 4.13 -15.86
C LEU A 138 -4.06 4.68 -14.90
N SER A 139 -2.79 4.74 -15.32
CA SER A 139 -1.73 5.36 -14.52
C SER A 139 -1.98 6.84 -14.30
N GLU A 140 -2.45 7.56 -15.34
CA GLU A 140 -2.81 8.97 -15.20
C GLU A 140 -4.03 9.15 -14.28
N GLN A 141 -5.07 8.32 -14.45
CA GLN A 141 -6.23 8.32 -13.56
C GLN A 141 -5.82 8.06 -12.10
N ALA A 142 -4.92 7.11 -11.85
CA ALA A 142 -4.41 6.81 -10.52
C ALA A 142 -3.64 8.00 -9.91
N ARG A 143 -2.78 8.67 -10.69
CA ARG A 143 -2.06 9.87 -10.25
C ARG A 143 -3.02 11.02 -9.88
N GLN A 144 -4.04 11.25 -10.71
CA GLN A 144 -5.06 12.27 -10.44
C GLN A 144 -5.88 11.94 -9.20
N ALA A 145 -6.31 10.69 -9.03
CA ALA A 145 -7.04 10.22 -7.86
C ALA A 145 -6.18 10.36 -6.57
N ALA A 146 -4.93 9.95 -6.60
CA ALA A 146 -4.02 10.10 -5.46
C ALA A 146 -3.79 11.58 -5.11
N ALA A 147 -3.65 12.47 -6.10
CA ALA A 147 -3.51 13.90 -5.88
C ALA A 147 -4.80 14.51 -5.29
N ALA A 148 -5.98 14.08 -5.74
CA ALA A 148 -7.27 14.52 -5.21
C ALA A 148 -7.41 14.11 -3.72
N ILE A 149 -7.08 12.87 -3.38
CA ILE A 149 -7.05 12.38 -1.98
C ILE A 149 -6.11 13.25 -1.13
N ALA A 150 -4.88 13.49 -1.61
CA ALA A 150 -3.90 14.28 -0.86
C ALA A 150 -4.37 15.73 -0.61
N ARG A 151 -5.00 16.38 -1.61
CA ARG A 151 -5.56 17.73 -1.47
C ARG A 151 -6.75 17.76 -0.51
N THR A 152 -7.71 16.85 -0.67
CA THR A 152 -8.90 16.77 0.19
C THR A 152 -8.51 16.50 1.65
N LEU A 153 -7.48 15.65 1.87
CA LEU A 153 -6.92 15.36 3.19
C LEU A 153 -6.12 16.55 3.77
N ASN A 154 -5.91 17.60 2.97
CA ASN A 154 -4.97 18.68 3.27
C ASN A 154 -3.60 18.13 3.72
N TYR A 155 -3.18 17.02 3.10
CA TYR A 155 -1.96 16.32 3.47
C TYR A 155 -0.74 17.10 3.01
N VAL A 156 0.23 17.27 3.88
CA VAL A 156 1.55 17.84 3.56
C VAL A 156 2.60 16.79 3.88
N GLY A 157 3.41 16.41 2.92
CA GLY A 157 4.39 15.33 3.05
C GLY A 157 4.32 14.32 1.89
N VAL A 158 4.97 13.19 2.11
CA VAL A 158 4.90 12.04 1.19
C VAL A 158 3.81 11.10 1.66
N LEU A 159 2.93 10.69 0.74
CA LEU A 159 1.95 9.63 0.95
C LEU A 159 1.96 8.64 -0.21
N CYS A 160 1.36 7.49 0.01
CA CYS A 160 1.11 6.48 -1.01
C CYS A 160 -0.37 6.13 -1.03
N VAL A 161 -0.94 6.00 -2.22
CA VAL A 161 -2.26 5.41 -2.42
C VAL A 161 -2.10 4.10 -3.19
N GLU A 162 -2.69 3.04 -2.66
CA GLU A 162 -2.76 1.75 -3.33
C GLU A 162 -4.10 1.59 -4.03
N PHE A 163 -4.08 1.05 -5.24
CA PHE A 163 -5.23 0.89 -6.10
C PHE A 163 -5.34 -0.53 -6.62
N PHE A 164 -6.58 -0.97 -6.78
CA PHE A 164 -6.96 -2.16 -7.53
C PHE A 164 -7.35 -1.77 -8.95
N ILE A 165 -6.82 -2.48 -9.93
CA ILE A 165 -7.31 -2.48 -11.31
C ILE A 165 -8.13 -3.75 -11.47
N LEU A 166 -9.40 -3.61 -11.79
CA LEU A 166 -10.33 -4.72 -11.99
C LEU A 166 -10.22 -5.30 -13.40
N GLU A 167 -10.76 -6.50 -13.61
CA GLU A 167 -10.80 -7.15 -14.94
C GLU A 167 -11.55 -6.33 -15.98
N ASP A 168 -12.55 -5.57 -15.58
CA ASP A 168 -13.31 -4.64 -16.44
C ASP A 168 -12.61 -3.29 -16.67
N GLY A 169 -11.41 -3.11 -16.14
CA GLY A 169 -10.59 -1.90 -16.28
C GLY A 169 -10.90 -0.78 -15.30
N ARG A 170 -11.84 -0.93 -14.37
CA ARG A 170 -12.09 0.08 -13.33
C ARG A 170 -10.93 0.16 -12.35
N LEU A 171 -10.69 1.38 -11.87
CA LEU A 171 -9.72 1.68 -10.82
C LEU A 171 -10.46 1.94 -9.50
N LEU A 172 -10.08 1.23 -8.45
CA LEU A 172 -10.60 1.43 -7.10
C LEU A 172 -9.46 1.73 -6.13
N ALA A 173 -9.60 2.74 -5.27
CA ALA A 173 -8.64 2.94 -4.19
C ALA A 173 -8.83 1.87 -3.11
N ASN A 174 -7.71 1.29 -2.67
CA ASN A 174 -7.69 0.29 -1.60
C ASN A 174 -7.36 0.93 -0.25
N GLU A 175 -6.17 1.52 -0.12
CA GLU A 175 -5.74 2.17 1.13
C GLU A 175 -4.79 3.34 0.88
N VAL A 176 -4.64 4.20 1.88
CA VAL A 176 -3.73 5.34 1.90
C VAL A 176 -2.71 5.17 3.02
N ALA A 177 -1.43 5.21 2.67
CA ALA A 177 -0.35 5.24 3.65
C ALA A 177 0.17 6.69 3.80
N PRO A 178 -0.03 7.37 4.95
CA PRO A 178 0.34 8.76 5.15
C PRO A 178 1.82 8.89 5.53
N ARG A 179 2.70 8.32 4.71
CA ARG A 179 4.16 8.21 4.91
C ARG A 179 4.86 7.71 3.66
N PRO A 180 6.20 7.81 3.58
CA PRO A 180 6.97 7.01 2.63
C PRO A 180 6.58 5.53 2.70
N HIS A 181 6.46 4.89 1.55
CA HIS A 181 5.88 3.55 1.42
C HIS A 181 6.86 2.52 0.86
N ASN A 182 6.64 1.26 1.20
CA ASN A 182 7.47 0.14 0.76
C ASN A 182 7.47 0.01 -0.77
N SER A 183 6.31 0.13 -1.42
CA SER A 183 6.23 0.11 -2.89
C SER A 183 6.98 1.27 -3.57
N GLY A 184 7.30 2.34 -2.84
CA GLY A 184 8.10 3.47 -3.30
C GLY A 184 9.61 3.32 -3.10
N HIS A 185 10.10 2.19 -2.61
CA HIS A 185 11.54 2.01 -2.37
C HIS A 185 12.36 1.97 -3.66
N TYR A 186 11.77 1.63 -4.81
CA TYR A 186 12.43 1.75 -6.11
C TYR A 186 12.97 3.18 -6.35
N THR A 187 12.33 4.21 -5.78
CA THR A 187 12.74 5.61 -5.97
C THR A 187 14.17 5.88 -5.50
N MET A 188 14.70 5.06 -4.58
CA MET A 188 16.03 5.29 -4.01
C MET A 188 17.18 5.18 -5.02
N ASN A 189 17.00 4.38 -6.08
CA ASN A 189 18.03 4.19 -7.12
C ASN A 189 17.50 4.43 -8.54
N ALA A 190 16.17 4.42 -8.74
CA ALA A 190 15.57 4.49 -10.07
C ALA A 190 14.88 5.82 -10.38
N CYS A 191 14.89 6.80 -9.47
CA CYS A 191 14.33 8.13 -9.69
C CYS A 191 15.36 9.22 -9.42
N ILE A 192 15.14 10.40 -10.03
CA ILE A 192 15.97 11.60 -9.84
C ILE A 192 16.00 11.99 -8.36
N THR A 193 14.82 12.01 -7.72
CA THR A 193 14.68 12.27 -6.29
C THR A 193 14.03 11.07 -5.60
N ARG A 194 14.47 10.78 -4.39
CA ARG A 194 13.93 9.67 -3.58
C ARG A 194 12.69 10.12 -2.81
N GLN A 195 11.77 9.20 -2.49
CA GLN A 195 10.60 9.50 -1.66
C GLN A 195 11.00 10.08 -0.28
N PHE A 196 12.09 9.58 0.31
CA PHE A 196 12.59 10.08 1.61
C PHE A 196 13.17 11.49 1.50
N GLU A 197 13.83 11.82 0.39
CA GLU A 197 14.32 13.16 0.14
C GLU A 197 13.16 14.15 -0.06
N GLN A 198 12.12 13.77 -0.82
CA GLN A 198 10.92 14.60 -0.94
C GLN A 198 10.28 14.85 0.42
N GLN A 199 10.20 13.84 1.29
CA GLN A 199 9.69 14.01 2.65
C GLN A 199 10.57 15.02 3.43
N ALA A 200 11.89 14.90 3.35
CA ALA A 200 12.80 15.81 4.02
C ALA A 200 12.67 17.26 3.49
N ARG A 201 12.52 17.41 2.16
CA ARG A 201 12.29 18.73 1.53
C ARG A 201 11.01 19.37 2.05
N VAL A 202 9.90 18.63 2.08
CA VAL A 202 8.62 19.15 2.62
C VAL A 202 8.76 19.55 4.09
N MET A 203 9.43 18.74 4.91
CA MET A 203 9.64 19.07 6.34
C MET A 203 10.51 20.29 6.54
N ALA A 204 11.40 20.59 5.60
CA ALA A 204 12.31 21.75 5.63
C ALA A 204 11.76 22.97 4.85
N ASP A 205 10.51 22.90 4.38
CA ASP A 205 9.88 23.92 3.53
C ASP A 205 10.70 24.26 2.29
N LEU A 206 11.28 23.22 1.68
CA LEU A 206 12.04 23.33 0.43
C LEU A 206 11.17 22.96 -0.77
N PRO A 207 11.43 23.51 -1.96
CA PRO A 207 10.73 23.15 -3.17
C PRO A 207 10.78 21.65 -3.46
N LEU A 208 9.66 21.07 -3.95
CA LEU A 208 9.63 19.71 -4.43
C LEU A 208 10.53 19.56 -5.65
N SER A 209 11.29 18.47 -5.68
CA SER A 209 12.20 18.15 -6.77
C SER A 209 11.53 17.24 -7.81
N ASP A 210 12.23 16.99 -8.91
CA ASP A 210 11.80 16.09 -9.97
C ASP A 210 11.74 14.64 -9.46
N THR A 211 10.63 13.96 -9.79
CA THR A 211 10.33 12.58 -9.40
C THR A 211 10.49 11.59 -10.56
N GLY A 212 10.98 12.06 -11.73
CA GLY A 212 11.12 11.26 -12.94
C GLY A 212 11.95 10.00 -12.73
N ALA A 213 11.57 8.91 -13.43
CA ALA A 213 12.35 7.70 -13.46
C ALA A 213 13.61 7.85 -14.30
N LEU A 214 14.73 7.34 -13.84
CA LEU A 214 15.99 7.26 -14.57
C LEU A 214 16.03 6.01 -15.47
N CYS A 215 15.39 4.93 -15.04
CA CYS A 215 15.34 3.65 -15.77
C CYS A 215 14.14 2.82 -15.29
N PRO A 216 13.70 1.84 -16.10
CA PRO A 216 12.84 0.77 -15.60
C PRO A 216 13.50 0.05 -14.43
N SER A 217 12.71 -0.33 -13.43
CA SER A 217 13.26 -0.97 -12.23
C SER A 217 12.25 -1.93 -11.62
N MET A 218 12.78 -2.92 -10.92
CA MET A 218 12.01 -3.87 -10.13
C MET A 218 12.56 -3.88 -8.70
N MET A 219 11.70 -3.65 -7.72
CA MET A 219 12.04 -3.77 -6.31
C MET A 219 11.47 -5.09 -5.78
N LEU A 220 12.29 -5.91 -5.14
CA LEU A 220 11.88 -7.12 -4.44
C LEU A 220 12.09 -6.94 -2.94
N ASN A 221 11.08 -7.24 -2.14
CA ASN A 221 11.24 -7.31 -0.70
C ASN A 221 12.02 -8.57 -0.32
N ILE A 222 12.98 -8.41 0.57
CA ILE A 222 13.72 -9.50 1.20
C ILE A 222 13.00 -9.81 2.51
N LEU A 223 12.36 -10.99 2.57
CA LEU A 223 11.72 -11.48 3.77
C LEU A 223 12.71 -12.32 4.58
N GLY A 224 12.46 -12.45 5.88
CA GLY A 224 13.31 -13.22 6.78
C GLY A 224 13.37 -14.72 6.47
N ASP A 225 12.50 -15.19 5.60
CA ASP A 225 12.44 -16.57 5.13
C ASP A 225 13.77 -17.04 4.54
N ILE A 226 14.48 -16.16 3.80
CA ILE A 226 15.75 -16.54 3.15
C ILE A 226 16.91 -16.76 4.13
N TRP A 227 16.72 -16.39 5.41
CA TRP A 227 17.69 -16.70 6.48
C TRP A 227 17.52 -18.11 7.06
N PHE A 228 16.63 -18.92 6.51
CA PHE A 228 16.41 -20.29 6.97
C PHE A 228 16.60 -21.26 5.81
N ASP A 229 17.24 -22.40 6.09
CA ASP A 229 17.36 -23.49 5.15
C ASP A 229 16.09 -24.39 5.16
N GLU A 230 16.11 -25.47 4.37
CA GLU A 230 15.02 -26.45 4.29
C GLU A 230 14.73 -27.17 5.63
N HIS A 231 15.68 -27.14 6.57
CA HIS A 231 15.56 -27.70 7.92
C HIS A 231 15.23 -26.63 8.97
N SER A 232 14.85 -25.41 8.54
CA SER A 232 14.58 -24.25 9.41
C SER A 232 15.79 -23.82 10.27
N GLN A 233 17.01 -24.17 9.85
CA GLN A 233 18.23 -23.73 10.50
C GLN A 233 18.65 -22.36 9.93
N MET A 234 19.07 -21.47 10.83
CA MET A 234 19.49 -20.13 10.43
C MET A 234 20.78 -20.19 9.62
N ARG A 235 20.78 -19.50 8.48
CA ARG A 235 21.97 -19.29 7.62
C ARG A 235 22.03 -17.86 7.12
N GLU A 236 23.22 -17.35 6.87
CA GLU A 236 23.39 -16.07 6.16
C GLU A 236 23.10 -16.28 4.67
N PRO A 237 22.25 -15.43 4.04
CA PRO A 237 22.04 -15.47 2.59
C PRO A 237 23.34 -15.18 1.81
N ASP A 238 23.46 -15.73 0.59
CA ASP A 238 24.59 -15.48 -0.29
C ASP A 238 24.52 -14.09 -0.93
N TRP A 239 24.95 -13.08 -0.18
CA TRP A 239 24.99 -11.69 -0.64
C TRP A 239 25.99 -11.48 -1.78
N ALA A 240 27.06 -12.28 -1.84
CA ALA A 240 28.06 -12.16 -2.90
C ALA A 240 27.46 -12.54 -4.26
N ALA A 241 26.71 -13.64 -4.32
CA ALA A 241 25.99 -14.04 -5.52
C ALA A 241 24.96 -12.99 -5.96
N LEU A 242 24.19 -12.43 -5.00
CA LEU A 242 23.21 -11.36 -5.29
C LEU A 242 23.89 -10.11 -5.85
N LEU A 243 24.96 -9.66 -5.22
CA LEU A 243 25.67 -8.43 -5.60
C LEU A 243 26.50 -8.59 -6.89
N ALA A 244 26.75 -9.81 -7.35
CA ALA A 244 27.36 -10.07 -8.64
C ALA A 244 26.39 -9.81 -9.83
N VAL A 245 25.09 -9.71 -9.58
CA VAL A 245 24.11 -9.39 -10.63
C VAL A 245 24.24 -7.91 -11.00
N PRO A 246 24.52 -7.59 -12.28
CA PRO A 246 24.67 -6.19 -12.70
C PRO A 246 23.43 -5.35 -12.45
N GLY A 247 23.63 -4.14 -11.91
CA GLY A 247 22.56 -3.19 -11.64
C GLY A 247 21.80 -3.42 -10.33
N VAL A 248 22.14 -4.47 -9.57
CA VAL A 248 21.52 -4.74 -8.27
C VAL A 248 22.01 -3.77 -7.20
N SER A 249 21.06 -3.23 -6.44
CA SER A 249 21.30 -2.46 -5.22
C SER A 249 20.62 -3.14 -4.03
N LEU A 250 21.39 -3.48 -3.01
CA LEU A 250 20.92 -4.14 -1.79
C LEU A 250 20.71 -3.11 -0.66
N HIS A 251 19.57 -3.19 0.01
CA HIS A 251 19.24 -2.37 1.18
C HIS A 251 18.74 -3.27 2.31
N LEU A 252 19.54 -3.47 3.33
CA LEU A 252 19.20 -4.19 4.55
C LEU A 252 18.73 -3.22 5.62
N TYR A 253 17.70 -3.60 6.40
CA TYR A 253 17.10 -2.73 7.40
C TYR A 253 17.75 -2.81 8.79
N GLY A 254 18.81 -3.59 8.95
CA GLY A 254 19.54 -3.73 10.21
C GLY A 254 18.74 -4.38 11.35
N LYS A 255 17.72 -5.17 11.01
CA LYS A 255 16.92 -5.88 12.03
C LYS A 255 17.72 -7.06 12.57
N ALA A 256 17.84 -7.15 13.91
CA ALA A 256 18.66 -8.14 14.59
C ALA A 256 18.20 -9.59 14.40
N GLU A 257 16.89 -9.82 14.24
CA GLU A 257 16.33 -11.17 14.12
C GLU A 257 15.55 -11.32 12.82
N ALA A 258 15.92 -12.32 12.02
CA ALA A 258 15.11 -12.77 10.90
C ALA A 258 13.91 -13.58 11.42
N ARG A 259 12.74 -13.39 10.81
CA ARG A 259 11.53 -14.17 11.06
C ARG A 259 10.79 -14.35 9.75
N VAL A 260 10.14 -15.50 9.56
CA VAL A 260 9.29 -15.78 8.40
C VAL A 260 8.29 -14.63 8.19
N GLY A 261 8.17 -14.14 6.95
CA GLY A 261 7.28 -13.03 6.57
C GLY A 261 7.75 -11.63 7.03
N ARG A 262 8.83 -11.52 7.83
CA ARG A 262 9.34 -10.21 8.26
C ARG A 262 10.17 -9.57 7.16
N LYS A 263 9.78 -8.35 6.73
CA LYS A 263 10.59 -7.58 5.78
C LYS A 263 11.94 -7.19 6.42
N MET A 264 13.02 -7.75 5.90
CA MET A 264 14.41 -7.57 6.39
C MET A 264 15.20 -6.58 5.55
N GLY A 265 14.76 -6.36 4.32
CA GLY A 265 15.41 -5.50 3.36
C GLY A 265 14.68 -5.48 2.03
N HIS A 266 15.32 -4.94 1.01
CA HIS A 266 14.89 -5.05 -0.38
C HIS A 266 16.07 -4.97 -1.32
N VAL A 267 15.88 -5.47 -2.54
CA VAL A 267 16.79 -5.29 -3.68
C VAL A 267 16.09 -4.59 -4.82
N LYS A 268 16.87 -3.98 -5.66
CA LYS A 268 16.43 -3.31 -6.90
C LYS A 268 17.41 -3.61 -8.00
#